data_83b8ffa49804b154dbfc9701c5cf39a5
#
_entry.id   83b8ffa49804b154dbfc9701c5cf39a5
#
_cell.length_a   1.000
_cell.length_b   1.000
_cell.length_c   1.000
_cell.angle_alpha   90.00
_cell.angle_beta   90.00
_cell.angle_gamma   90.00
#
_symmetry.space_group_name_H-M   'P 1'
#
loop_
_entity.id
_entity.type
_entity.pdbx_description
1 polymer ?
#
loop_
_entity_poly.entity_id
_entity_poly.type
_entity_poly.pdbx_seq_one_letter_code
_entity_poly.pdbx_strand_id
1 'polypeptide(L)'
;MNTSIKTAIIWARTSSSGALETRQSTTRQVEDLQDFASRNHYQVENIFEEHVSGRTAYEHRAILSSAINYAKENHIHTILTTELSRIGRSDDVLFIVKECKDAGINIYFQKENLNIFQEDGKPNPFLNIFISCLQFSASAELEAIQMRLKSGRDKWLRDGGKPGKPKGSGVKTKDRLQIEYKAVIRNLKAGQSVRNTAKITGVSQSTVQRVKKVFAL
;
A
#
# COMPACT_ATOMS: atom_id res chain seq x y z
N MET A 1 -16.12 -11.91 -42.66
CA MET A 1 -16.10 -10.99 -41.55
C MET A 1 -14.63 -10.76 -41.16
N ASN A 2 -14.09 -9.57 -41.43
CA ASN A 2 -12.72 -9.25 -41.03
C ASN A 2 -12.72 -9.07 -39.50
N THR A 3 -12.39 -10.12 -38.77
CA THR A 3 -12.11 -10.04 -37.34
C THR A 3 -10.77 -9.32 -37.21
N SER A 4 -10.81 -7.99 -37.07
CA SER A 4 -9.61 -7.25 -36.69
C SER A 4 -9.13 -7.80 -35.35
N ILE A 5 -7.91 -8.29 -35.32
CA ILE A 5 -7.26 -8.78 -34.11
C ILE A 5 -7.21 -7.61 -33.13
N LYS A 6 -7.84 -7.76 -31.97
CA LYS A 6 -7.81 -6.74 -30.90
C LYS A 6 -6.52 -6.93 -30.09
N THR A 7 -5.62 -5.95 -30.15
CA THR A 7 -4.39 -5.98 -29.33
C THR A 7 -4.71 -5.63 -27.88
N ALA A 8 -4.05 -6.30 -26.94
CA ALA A 8 -4.21 -6.07 -25.52
C ALA A 8 -2.89 -6.20 -24.76
N ILE A 9 -2.81 -5.57 -23.60
CA ILE A 9 -1.84 -5.87 -22.56
C ILE A 9 -2.56 -6.37 -21.31
N ILE A 10 -1.86 -7.16 -20.51
CA ILE A 10 -2.37 -7.62 -19.21
C ILE A 10 -1.75 -6.78 -18.11
N TRP A 11 -2.59 -6.32 -17.19
CA TRP A 11 -2.18 -5.64 -15.98
C TRP A 11 -2.60 -6.45 -14.73
N ALA A 12 -1.63 -6.84 -13.91
CA ALA A 12 -1.85 -7.56 -12.67
C ALA A 12 -1.18 -6.85 -11.49
N ARG A 13 -1.84 -6.81 -10.31
CA ARG A 13 -1.29 -6.19 -9.10
C ARG A 13 -1.60 -6.98 -7.84
N THR A 14 -0.61 -7.05 -6.97
CA THR A 14 -0.79 -7.53 -5.60
C THR A 14 -0.21 -6.55 -4.59
N SER A 15 -0.63 -6.68 -3.31
CA SER A 15 -0.03 -5.90 -2.22
C SER A 15 1.37 -6.40 -1.92
N SER A 16 2.27 -5.50 -1.50
CA SER A 16 3.67 -5.80 -1.15
C SER A 16 3.86 -6.61 0.15
N SER A 17 2.79 -6.88 0.90
CA SER A 17 2.83 -7.57 2.18
C SER A 17 2.73 -9.09 2.01
N GLY A 18 3.87 -9.77 1.90
CA GLY A 18 3.93 -11.23 1.88
C GLY A 18 4.62 -11.79 0.62
N ALA A 19 5.91 -12.11 0.72
CA ALA A 19 6.74 -12.37 -0.45
C ALA A 19 6.45 -13.67 -1.22
N LEU A 20 5.78 -14.66 -0.63
CA LEU A 20 5.49 -15.96 -1.28
C LEU A 20 4.03 -16.11 -1.73
N GLU A 21 3.06 -15.72 -0.91
CA GLU A 21 1.64 -15.78 -1.27
C GLU A 21 1.25 -14.79 -2.37
N THR A 22 1.91 -13.62 -2.42
CA THR A 22 1.63 -12.57 -3.40
C THR A 22 2.08 -12.92 -4.81
N ARG A 23 3.18 -13.65 -5.00
CA ARG A 23 3.62 -14.11 -6.33
C ARG A 23 2.63 -15.09 -6.94
N GLN A 24 2.10 -16.04 -6.15
CA GLN A 24 1.06 -16.96 -6.63
C GLN A 24 -0.21 -16.21 -7.07
N SER A 25 -0.54 -15.10 -6.39
CA SER A 25 -1.73 -14.30 -6.74
C SER A 25 -1.60 -13.51 -8.05
N THR A 26 -0.41 -12.97 -8.41
CA THR A 26 -0.21 -12.32 -9.72
C THR A 26 -0.16 -13.33 -10.85
N THR A 27 0.55 -14.44 -10.69
CA THR A 27 0.60 -15.52 -11.68
C THR A 27 -0.80 -16.01 -12.03
N ARG A 28 -1.64 -16.27 -11.02
CA ARG A 28 -3.02 -16.69 -11.26
C ARG A 28 -3.85 -15.62 -11.99
N GLN A 29 -3.70 -14.35 -11.63
CA GLN A 29 -4.39 -13.26 -12.34
C GLN A 29 -3.98 -13.23 -13.82
N VAL A 30 -2.70 -13.41 -14.10
CA VAL A 30 -2.16 -13.42 -15.47
C VAL A 30 -2.70 -14.62 -16.25
N GLU A 31 -2.68 -15.81 -15.66
CA GLU A 31 -3.23 -17.04 -16.26
C GLU A 31 -4.71 -16.88 -16.61
N ASP A 32 -5.52 -16.41 -15.64
CA ASP A 32 -6.96 -16.18 -15.83
C ASP A 32 -7.24 -15.17 -16.96
N LEU A 33 -6.41 -14.12 -17.06
CA LEU A 33 -6.55 -13.09 -18.11
C LEU A 33 -6.02 -13.55 -19.47
N GLN A 34 -4.99 -14.40 -19.53
CA GLN A 34 -4.52 -15.01 -20.77
C GLN A 34 -5.57 -15.97 -21.34
N ASP A 35 -6.20 -16.78 -20.49
CA ASP A 35 -7.30 -17.64 -20.88
C ASP A 35 -8.50 -16.84 -21.38
N PHE A 36 -8.80 -15.72 -20.73
CA PHE A 36 -9.84 -14.80 -21.19
C PHE A 36 -9.48 -14.20 -22.55
N ALA A 37 -8.26 -13.72 -22.71
CA ALA A 37 -7.76 -13.10 -23.95
C ALA A 37 -7.87 -14.09 -25.13
N SER A 38 -7.44 -15.33 -24.92
CA SER A 38 -7.52 -16.40 -25.94
C SER A 38 -8.95 -16.66 -26.39
N ARG A 39 -9.89 -16.77 -25.42
CA ARG A 39 -11.31 -17.02 -25.71
C ARG A 39 -12.02 -15.86 -26.41
N ASN A 40 -11.52 -14.62 -26.21
CA ASN A 40 -12.14 -13.41 -26.75
C ASN A 40 -11.34 -12.80 -27.91
N HIS A 41 -10.42 -13.56 -28.53
CA HIS A 41 -9.64 -13.17 -29.69
C HIS A 41 -8.78 -11.91 -29.47
N TYR A 42 -8.25 -11.74 -28.27
CA TYR A 42 -7.23 -10.73 -28.01
C TYR A 42 -5.84 -11.29 -28.26
N GLN A 43 -5.01 -10.48 -28.91
CA GLN A 43 -3.57 -10.71 -28.99
C GLN A 43 -2.91 -9.96 -27.84
N VAL A 44 -2.33 -10.69 -26.89
CA VAL A 44 -1.63 -10.11 -25.75
C VAL A 44 -0.20 -9.78 -26.16
N GLU A 45 0.12 -8.49 -26.18
CA GLU A 45 1.45 -7.98 -26.61
C GLU A 45 2.43 -7.92 -25.44
N ASN A 46 1.96 -7.63 -24.23
CA ASN A 46 2.82 -7.54 -23.05
C ASN A 46 2.05 -7.79 -21.75
N ILE A 47 2.78 -8.11 -20.68
CA ILE A 47 2.26 -8.36 -19.35
C ILE A 47 3.00 -7.48 -18.35
N PHE A 48 2.25 -6.75 -17.54
CA PHE A 48 2.78 -5.86 -16.52
C PHE A 48 2.31 -6.33 -15.15
N GLU A 49 3.26 -6.61 -14.27
CA GLU A 49 2.99 -7.06 -12.89
C GLU A 49 3.56 -6.07 -11.90
N GLU A 50 2.75 -5.61 -10.95
CA GLU A 50 3.15 -4.65 -9.93
C GLU A 50 2.88 -5.19 -8.52
N HIS A 51 3.87 -5.03 -7.63
CA HIS A 51 3.79 -5.48 -6.24
C HIS A 51 3.78 -4.26 -5.30
N VAL A 52 2.68 -3.52 -5.31
CA VAL A 52 2.49 -2.33 -4.46
C VAL A 52 1.12 -2.33 -3.80
N SER A 53 1.01 -1.63 -2.67
CA SER A 53 -0.28 -1.43 -2.01
C SER A 53 -1.25 -0.71 -2.95
N GLY A 54 -2.54 -1.10 -2.93
CA GLY A 54 -3.59 -0.35 -3.63
C GLY A 54 -3.82 1.08 -3.09
N ARG A 55 -3.14 1.45 -1.99
CA ARG A 55 -3.12 2.82 -1.44
C ARG A 55 -1.98 3.68 -1.98
N THR A 56 -1.06 3.08 -2.74
CA THR A 56 0.04 3.82 -3.36
C THR A 56 -0.55 4.74 -4.42
N ALA A 57 -0.32 6.04 -4.29
CA ALA A 57 -0.80 7.02 -5.24
C ALA A 57 -0.26 6.75 -6.66
N TYR A 58 -1.04 7.09 -7.68
CA TYR A 58 -0.70 6.82 -9.08
C TYR A 58 0.68 7.34 -9.47
N GLU A 59 1.06 8.53 -8.99
CA GLU A 59 2.36 9.16 -9.23
C GLU A 59 3.57 8.29 -8.83
N HIS A 60 3.36 7.37 -7.87
CA HIS A 60 4.38 6.44 -7.38
C HIS A 60 4.23 5.02 -7.96
N ARG A 61 3.39 4.85 -8.97
CA ARG A 61 3.12 3.57 -9.62
C ARG A 61 3.79 3.50 -10.99
N ALA A 62 5.13 3.44 -10.96
CA ALA A 62 5.96 3.49 -12.16
C ALA A 62 5.60 2.41 -13.20
N ILE A 63 5.24 1.20 -12.75
CA ILE A 63 4.92 0.10 -13.66
C ILE A 63 3.54 0.32 -14.32
N LEU A 64 2.54 0.82 -13.59
CA LEU A 64 1.24 1.16 -14.17
C LEU A 64 1.37 2.29 -15.20
N SER A 65 2.11 3.33 -14.85
CA SER A 65 2.41 4.42 -15.79
C SER A 65 3.14 3.91 -17.05
N SER A 66 4.11 3.00 -16.87
CA SER A 66 4.80 2.36 -18.01
C SER A 66 3.86 1.52 -18.87
N ALA A 67 2.90 0.79 -18.26
CA ALA A 67 1.91 0.00 -18.98
C ALA A 67 0.99 0.89 -19.85
N ILE A 68 0.54 2.02 -19.30
CA ILE A 68 -0.31 2.98 -20.04
C ILE A 68 0.50 3.64 -21.18
N ASN A 69 1.75 4.05 -20.91
CA ASN A 69 2.61 4.62 -21.95
C ASN A 69 2.92 3.60 -23.04
N TYR A 70 3.23 2.36 -22.67
CA TYR A 70 3.42 1.28 -23.64
C TYR A 70 2.19 1.09 -24.52
N ALA A 71 0.99 1.12 -23.92
CA ALA A 71 -0.25 1.00 -24.66
C ALA A 71 -0.46 2.16 -25.66
N LYS A 72 -0.11 3.39 -25.28
CA LYS A 72 -0.15 4.58 -26.16
C LYS A 72 0.82 4.46 -27.34
N GLU A 73 2.08 4.13 -27.05
CA GLU A 73 3.16 4.05 -28.03
C GLU A 73 2.97 2.93 -29.06
N ASN A 74 2.40 1.80 -28.62
CA ASN A 74 2.21 0.62 -29.45
C ASN A 74 0.77 0.48 -30.00
N HIS A 75 -0.05 1.52 -29.87
CA HIS A 75 -1.45 1.53 -30.33
C HIS A 75 -2.26 0.33 -29.82
N ILE A 76 -2.07 -0.02 -28.55
CA ILE A 76 -2.82 -1.09 -27.90
C ILE A 76 -4.26 -0.65 -27.65
N HIS A 77 -5.20 -1.49 -28.05
CA HIS A 77 -6.62 -1.17 -27.92
C HIS A 77 -7.17 -1.35 -26.50
N THR A 78 -6.64 -2.32 -25.74
CA THR A 78 -7.25 -2.72 -24.47
C THR A 78 -6.21 -3.09 -23.41
N ILE A 79 -6.42 -2.64 -22.18
CA ILE A 79 -5.76 -3.13 -20.98
C ILE A 79 -6.70 -4.11 -20.29
N LEU A 80 -6.27 -5.36 -20.11
CA LEU A 80 -7.02 -6.39 -19.40
C LEU A 80 -6.58 -6.44 -17.93
N THR A 81 -7.53 -6.39 -17.02
CA THR A 81 -7.27 -6.53 -15.57
C THR A 81 -8.37 -7.35 -14.90
N THR A 82 -8.06 -7.98 -13.79
CA THR A 82 -9.01 -8.85 -13.08
C THR A 82 -10.14 -8.09 -12.43
N GLU A 83 -9.86 -6.98 -11.77
CA GLU A 83 -10.87 -6.19 -11.07
C GLU A 83 -10.44 -4.72 -10.95
N LEU A 84 -11.42 -3.84 -10.81
CA LEU A 84 -11.22 -2.40 -10.73
C LEU A 84 -10.30 -2.01 -9.56
N SER A 85 -10.36 -2.71 -8.43
CA SER A 85 -9.52 -2.48 -7.26
C SER A 85 -8.01 -2.68 -7.54
N ARG A 86 -7.65 -3.37 -8.63
CA ARG A 86 -6.25 -3.54 -9.04
C ARG A 86 -5.69 -2.26 -9.64
N ILE A 87 -6.49 -1.53 -10.39
CA ILE A 87 -6.07 -0.25 -11.00
C ILE A 87 -5.78 0.79 -9.93
N GLY A 88 -6.60 0.89 -8.89
CA GLY A 88 -6.38 1.87 -7.82
C GLY A 88 -7.52 1.91 -6.82
N ARG A 89 -7.50 2.92 -5.97
CA ARG A 89 -8.60 3.26 -5.07
C ARG A 89 -9.16 4.63 -5.44
N SER A 90 -10.48 4.73 -5.36
CA SER A 90 -11.24 6.01 -5.46
C SER A 90 -10.75 6.98 -6.55
N ASP A 91 -10.00 7.99 -6.12
CA ASP A 91 -9.61 9.12 -6.98
C ASP A 91 -8.61 8.73 -8.06
N ASP A 92 -7.66 7.83 -7.74
CA ASP A 92 -6.68 7.32 -8.72
C ASP A 92 -7.37 6.59 -9.87
N VAL A 93 -8.42 5.82 -9.60
CA VAL A 93 -9.18 5.10 -10.63
C VAL A 93 -9.81 6.06 -11.62
N LEU A 94 -10.43 7.14 -11.12
CA LEU A 94 -11.05 8.15 -11.99
C LEU A 94 -10.03 8.83 -12.88
N PHE A 95 -8.84 9.14 -12.32
CA PHE A 95 -7.75 9.74 -13.08
C PHE A 95 -7.25 8.80 -14.17
N ILE A 96 -6.96 7.54 -13.83
CA ILE A 96 -6.46 6.53 -14.78
C ILE A 96 -7.48 6.24 -15.88
N VAL A 97 -8.76 6.07 -15.50
CA VAL A 97 -9.85 5.87 -16.46
C VAL A 97 -9.96 7.07 -17.41
N LYS A 98 -9.84 8.29 -16.91
CA LYS A 98 -9.83 9.50 -17.73
C LYS A 98 -8.64 9.51 -18.68
N GLU A 99 -7.43 9.24 -18.19
CA GLU A 99 -6.22 9.19 -19.01
C GLU A 99 -6.33 8.16 -20.13
N CYS A 100 -6.83 6.97 -19.84
CA CYS A 100 -7.05 5.93 -20.85
C CYS A 100 -8.15 6.33 -21.85
N LYS A 101 -9.23 6.95 -21.39
CA LYS A 101 -10.31 7.48 -22.27
C LYS A 101 -9.77 8.54 -23.23
N ASP A 102 -8.99 9.48 -22.72
CA ASP A 102 -8.42 10.56 -23.53
C ASP A 102 -7.42 10.02 -24.57
N ALA A 103 -6.77 8.89 -24.27
CA ALA A 103 -5.87 8.17 -25.18
C ALA A 103 -6.60 7.16 -26.10
N GLY A 104 -7.90 6.97 -25.98
CA GLY A 104 -8.66 5.98 -26.76
C GLY A 104 -8.37 4.53 -26.38
N ILE A 105 -7.79 4.29 -25.20
CA ILE A 105 -7.44 2.95 -24.68
C ILE A 105 -8.58 2.46 -23.81
N ASN A 106 -9.11 1.27 -24.12
CA ASN A 106 -10.09 0.60 -23.28
C ASN A 106 -9.41 -0.07 -22.08
N ILE A 107 -10.10 -0.13 -20.92
CA ILE A 107 -9.75 -1.05 -19.83
C ILE A 107 -10.93 -1.99 -19.65
N TYR A 108 -10.64 -3.28 -19.65
CA TYR A 108 -11.62 -4.30 -19.32
C TYR A 108 -11.38 -4.87 -17.93
N PHE A 109 -12.39 -4.78 -17.09
CA PHE A 109 -12.42 -5.29 -15.72
C PHE A 109 -13.16 -6.62 -15.74
N GLN A 110 -12.42 -7.73 -15.65
CA GLN A 110 -12.95 -9.09 -15.83
C GLN A 110 -14.03 -9.44 -14.81
N LYS A 111 -13.79 -9.16 -13.53
CA LYS A 111 -14.72 -9.52 -12.44
C LYS A 111 -16.03 -8.76 -12.50
N GLU A 112 -15.96 -7.48 -12.83
CA GLU A 112 -17.11 -6.61 -12.97
C GLU A 112 -17.77 -6.72 -14.34
N ASN A 113 -17.12 -7.37 -15.30
CA ASN A 113 -17.53 -7.44 -16.71
C ASN A 113 -17.82 -6.04 -17.29
N LEU A 114 -16.92 -5.10 -17.03
CA LEU A 114 -17.05 -3.70 -17.43
C LEU A 114 -15.92 -3.24 -18.33
N ASN A 115 -16.27 -2.39 -19.29
CA ASN A 115 -15.36 -1.69 -20.17
C ASN A 115 -15.45 -0.18 -19.95
N ILE A 116 -14.36 0.56 -20.26
CA ILE A 116 -14.41 2.03 -20.33
C ILE A 116 -15.30 2.49 -21.49
N PHE A 117 -15.27 1.79 -22.61
CA PHE A 117 -16.06 2.11 -23.78
C PHE A 117 -17.10 1.02 -24.04
N GLN A 118 -18.24 1.43 -24.60
CA GLN A 118 -19.25 0.54 -25.16
C GLN A 118 -18.80 0.02 -26.53
N GLU A 119 -19.52 -0.95 -27.10
CA GLU A 119 -19.23 -1.49 -28.42
C GLU A 119 -19.31 -0.44 -29.55
N ASP A 120 -20.11 0.61 -29.37
CA ASP A 120 -20.22 1.72 -30.29
C ASP A 120 -19.09 2.77 -30.14
N GLY A 121 -18.11 2.50 -29.29
CA GLY A 121 -16.97 3.39 -29.01
C GLY A 121 -17.27 4.56 -28.08
N LYS A 122 -18.52 4.70 -27.58
CA LYS A 122 -18.86 5.75 -26.63
C LYS A 122 -18.44 5.37 -25.21
N PRO A 123 -18.16 6.37 -24.36
CA PRO A 123 -17.88 6.10 -22.94
C PRO A 123 -19.04 5.34 -22.27
N ASN A 124 -18.69 4.33 -21.48
CA ASN A 124 -19.66 3.53 -20.74
C ASN A 124 -20.21 4.30 -19.53
N PRO A 125 -21.49 4.70 -19.50
CA PRO A 125 -22.06 5.46 -18.41
C PRO A 125 -22.13 4.66 -17.10
N PHE A 126 -22.27 3.34 -17.18
CA PHE A 126 -22.34 2.46 -16.01
C PHE A 126 -21.03 2.45 -15.22
N LEU A 127 -19.88 2.65 -15.88
CA LEU A 127 -18.60 2.68 -15.19
C LEU A 127 -18.52 3.79 -14.15
N ASN A 128 -19.01 5.00 -14.47
CA ASN A 128 -19.00 6.12 -13.53
C ASN A 128 -19.91 5.85 -12.31
N ILE A 129 -21.08 5.26 -12.55
CA ILE A 129 -22.02 4.87 -11.49
C ILE A 129 -21.36 3.80 -10.60
N PHE A 130 -20.73 2.80 -11.21
CA PHE A 130 -20.09 1.73 -10.49
C PHE A 130 -18.92 2.22 -9.61
N ILE A 131 -18.06 3.09 -10.16
CA ILE A 131 -16.96 3.73 -9.39
C ILE A 131 -17.53 4.53 -8.23
N SER A 132 -18.60 5.31 -8.43
CA SER A 132 -19.25 6.09 -7.37
C SER A 132 -19.81 5.20 -6.26
N CYS A 133 -20.44 4.09 -6.62
CA CYS A 133 -20.92 3.09 -5.65
C CYS A 133 -19.78 2.47 -4.82
N LEU A 134 -18.66 2.15 -5.46
CA LEU A 134 -17.48 1.62 -4.76
C LEU A 134 -16.87 2.65 -3.81
N GLN A 135 -16.80 3.92 -4.21
CA GLN A 135 -16.33 5.01 -3.37
C GLN A 135 -17.22 5.18 -2.13
N PHE A 136 -18.54 5.19 -2.34
CA PHE A 136 -19.49 5.26 -1.23
C PHE A 136 -19.38 4.08 -0.27
N SER A 137 -19.29 2.86 -0.81
CA SER A 137 -19.12 1.64 0.00
C SER A 137 -17.84 1.67 0.83
N ALA A 138 -16.71 2.09 0.24
CA ALA A 138 -15.44 2.21 0.95
C ALA A 138 -15.49 3.27 2.06
N SER A 139 -16.17 4.38 1.82
CA SER A 139 -16.35 5.45 2.82
C SER A 139 -17.23 4.97 3.99
N ALA A 140 -18.34 4.30 3.70
CA ALA A 140 -19.23 3.74 4.71
C ALA A 140 -18.53 2.68 5.59
N GLU A 141 -17.69 1.84 4.99
CA GLU A 141 -16.90 0.86 5.75
C GLU A 141 -15.89 1.55 6.68
N LEU A 142 -15.21 2.59 6.20
CA LEU A 142 -14.28 3.40 7.01
C LEU A 142 -14.99 4.05 8.20
N GLU A 143 -16.14 4.65 7.98
CA GLU A 143 -16.96 5.24 9.05
C GLU A 143 -17.38 4.19 10.08
N ALA A 144 -17.82 3.02 9.63
CA ALA A 144 -18.19 1.92 10.51
C ALA A 144 -17.01 1.42 11.36
N ILE A 145 -15.80 1.36 10.79
CA ILE A 145 -14.57 1.03 11.51
C ILE A 145 -14.25 2.11 12.55
N GLN A 146 -14.32 3.39 12.18
CA GLN A 146 -14.05 4.51 13.07
C GLN A 146 -15.04 4.55 14.24
N MET A 147 -16.33 4.32 13.98
CA MET A 147 -17.36 4.22 15.03
C MET A 147 -17.07 3.07 16.00
N ARG A 148 -16.68 1.89 15.49
CA ARG A 148 -16.31 0.74 16.34
C ARG A 148 -15.07 1.04 17.18
N LEU A 149 -14.04 1.63 16.62
CA LEU A 149 -12.83 2.02 17.34
C LEU A 149 -13.12 3.08 18.39
N LYS A 150 -13.96 4.09 18.09
CA LYS A 150 -14.39 5.12 19.03
C LYS A 150 -15.19 4.51 20.18
N SER A 151 -16.20 3.70 19.87
CA SER A 151 -17.01 3.01 20.89
C SER A 151 -16.16 2.10 21.78
N GLY A 152 -15.24 1.34 21.22
CA GLY A 152 -14.30 0.51 21.97
C GLY A 152 -13.39 1.33 22.89
N ARG A 153 -12.87 2.46 22.39
CA ARG A 153 -12.05 3.39 23.18
C ARG A 153 -12.85 4.02 24.33
N ASP A 154 -14.07 4.47 24.05
CA ASP A 154 -14.94 5.10 25.04
C ASP A 154 -15.34 4.10 26.14
N LYS A 155 -15.60 2.84 25.79
CA LYS A 155 -15.81 1.75 26.75
C LYS A 155 -14.57 1.54 27.61
N TRP A 156 -13.40 1.40 26.98
CA TRP A 156 -12.13 1.20 27.68
C TRP A 156 -11.81 2.34 28.66
N LEU A 157 -12.09 3.61 28.28
CA LEU A 157 -11.93 4.76 29.17
C LEU A 157 -12.88 4.72 30.36
N ARG A 158 -14.17 4.33 30.17
CA ARG A 158 -15.15 4.16 31.24
C ARG A 158 -14.75 3.06 32.21
N ASP A 159 -14.13 1.99 31.69
CA ASP A 159 -13.64 0.87 32.50
C ASP A 159 -12.31 1.20 33.25
N GLY A 160 -11.90 2.48 33.24
CA GLY A 160 -10.71 2.96 33.97
C GLY A 160 -9.40 2.93 33.14
N GLY A 161 -9.49 2.66 31.86
CA GLY A 161 -8.35 2.73 30.95
C GLY A 161 -7.76 4.14 30.88
N LYS A 162 -6.44 4.24 30.88
CA LYS A 162 -5.72 5.53 30.80
C LYS A 162 -4.96 5.62 29.47
N PRO A 163 -5.19 6.69 28.68
CA PRO A 163 -4.47 6.88 27.44
C PRO A 163 -2.98 7.11 27.69
N GLY A 164 -2.17 6.62 26.78
CA GLY A 164 -0.72 6.75 26.85
C GLY A 164 0.00 5.50 27.29
N LYS A 165 1.32 5.62 27.39
CA LYS A 165 2.18 4.51 27.77
C LYS A 165 2.06 4.23 29.27
N PRO A 166 1.82 2.98 29.70
CA PRO A 166 1.75 2.66 31.13
C PRO A 166 3.01 3.13 31.86
N LYS A 167 2.83 3.66 33.09
CA LYS A 167 3.96 4.06 33.93
C LYS A 167 4.92 2.88 34.09
N GLY A 168 6.21 3.12 33.81
CA GLY A 168 7.24 2.07 33.87
C GLY A 168 7.40 1.22 32.61
N SER A 169 6.46 1.23 31.68
CA SER A 169 6.63 0.53 30.40
C SER A 169 7.71 1.24 29.59
N GLY A 170 8.81 0.50 29.29
CA GLY A 170 9.97 1.02 28.56
C GLY A 170 11.06 1.61 29.45
N VAL A 171 10.94 1.53 30.76
CA VAL A 171 12.09 1.68 31.65
C VAL A 171 12.93 0.42 31.52
N LYS A 172 14.15 0.58 31.02
CA LYS A 172 15.09 -0.56 30.91
C LYS A 172 15.39 -1.06 32.30
N THR A 173 15.35 -2.37 32.50
CA THR A 173 15.76 -3.01 33.76
C THR A 173 17.22 -2.67 34.07
N LYS A 174 17.60 -2.74 35.35
CA LYS A 174 18.96 -2.44 35.83
C LYS A 174 20.00 -3.28 35.10
N ASP A 175 19.71 -4.57 34.90
CA ASP A 175 20.59 -5.51 34.18
C ASP A 175 20.79 -5.13 32.73
N ARG A 176 19.72 -4.75 32.04
CA ARG A 176 19.80 -4.27 30.65
C ARG A 176 20.58 -2.98 30.52
N LEU A 177 20.41 -2.05 31.46
CA LEU A 177 21.21 -0.82 31.53
C LEU A 177 22.67 -1.13 31.81
N GLN A 178 22.98 -2.12 32.63
CA GLN A 178 24.35 -2.55 32.96
C GLN A 178 25.08 -3.08 31.72
N ILE A 179 24.41 -3.87 30.92
CA ILE A 179 24.97 -4.41 29.67
C ILE A 179 25.16 -3.29 28.62
N GLU A 180 24.12 -2.50 28.39
CA GLU A 180 24.11 -1.50 27.33
C GLU A 180 25.03 -0.31 27.60
N TYR A 181 25.13 0.09 28.87
CA TYR A 181 25.92 1.27 29.29
C TYR A 181 27.16 0.91 30.12
N LYS A 182 27.75 -0.27 29.88
CA LYS A 182 28.93 -0.76 30.61
C LYS A 182 30.09 0.26 30.60
N ALA A 183 30.35 0.92 29.48
CA ALA A 183 31.40 1.93 29.36
C ALA A 183 31.08 3.19 30.19
N VAL A 184 29.80 3.64 30.20
CA VAL A 184 29.34 4.77 31.00
C VAL A 184 29.53 4.48 32.49
N ILE A 185 29.10 3.31 32.94
CA ILE A 185 29.21 2.87 34.35
C ILE A 185 30.68 2.82 34.78
N ARG A 186 31.55 2.28 33.93
CA ARG A 186 32.99 2.23 34.20
C ARG A 186 33.63 3.60 34.39
N ASN A 187 33.31 4.53 33.51
CA ASN A 187 33.86 5.90 33.60
C ASN A 187 33.31 6.65 34.83
N LEU A 188 32.03 6.51 35.15
CA LEU A 188 31.43 7.08 36.36
C LEU A 188 32.06 6.52 37.64
N LYS A 189 32.29 5.20 37.71
CA LYS A 189 32.99 4.55 38.83
C LYS A 189 34.44 4.99 38.98
N ALA A 190 35.10 5.37 37.87
CA ALA A 190 36.44 5.95 37.89
C ALA A 190 36.46 7.45 38.27
N GLY A 191 35.34 8.01 38.75
CA GLY A 191 35.24 9.41 39.21
C GLY A 191 35.06 10.45 38.11
N GLN A 192 34.83 10.04 36.88
CA GLN A 192 34.64 10.98 35.76
C GLN A 192 33.30 11.74 35.90
N SER A 193 33.34 13.05 35.58
CA SER A 193 32.11 13.85 35.58
C SER A 193 31.12 13.37 34.49
N VAL A 194 29.83 13.65 34.71
CA VAL A 194 28.77 13.36 33.73
C VAL A 194 29.10 13.95 32.35
N ARG A 195 29.61 15.17 32.31
CA ARG A 195 29.95 15.86 31.06
C ARG A 195 31.13 15.19 30.35
N ASN A 196 32.12 14.77 31.10
CA ASN A 196 33.32 14.11 30.56
C ASN A 196 32.99 12.69 30.10
N THR A 197 32.21 11.94 30.89
CA THR A 197 31.71 10.60 30.52
C THR A 197 30.90 10.64 29.24
N ALA A 198 30.01 11.65 29.09
CA ALA A 198 29.23 11.84 27.88
C ALA A 198 30.11 12.03 26.63
N LYS A 199 31.19 12.84 26.76
CA LYS A 199 32.14 13.07 25.66
C LYS A 199 32.91 11.79 25.30
N ILE A 200 33.39 11.05 26.29
CA ILE A 200 34.19 9.82 26.08
C ILE A 200 33.35 8.69 25.48
N THR A 201 32.09 8.56 25.92
CA THR A 201 31.24 7.43 25.53
C THR A 201 30.32 7.71 24.34
N GLY A 202 30.21 8.97 23.88
CA GLY A 202 29.29 9.39 22.83
C GLY A 202 27.80 9.37 23.26
N VAL A 203 27.51 9.17 24.53
CA VAL A 203 26.16 9.05 25.08
C VAL A 203 25.70 10.43 25.58
N SER A 204 24.43 10.80 25.37
CA SER A 204 23.89 12.08 25.82
C SER A 204 24.04 12.27 27.35
N GLN A 205 24.28 13.49 27.81
CA GLN A 205 24.43 13.81 29.23
C GLN A 205 23.20 13.38 30.05
N SER A 206 21.99 13.54 29.52
CA SER A 206 20.75 13.08 30.16
C SER A 206 20.71 11.58 30.41
N THR A 207 21.21 10.78 29.45
CA THR A 207 21.31 9.35 29.57
C THR A 207 22.38 8.96 30.61
N VAL A 208 23.55 9.61 30.60
CA VAL A 208 24.60 9.38 31.58
C VAL A 208 24.11 9.73 32.99
N GLN A 209 23.35 10.82 33.15
CA GLN A 209 22.77 11.23 34.43
C GLN A 209 21.71 10.21 34.91
N ARG A 210 20.89 9.68 34.02
CA ARG A 210 19.94 8.61 34.34
C ARG A 210 20.65 7.35 34.81
N VAL A 211 21.71 6.93 34.11
CA VAL A 211 22.51 5.76 34.50
C VAL A 211 23.16 5.99 35.86
N LYS A 212 23.75 7.15 36.08
CA LYS A 212 24.33 7.55 37.38
C LYS A 212 23.31 7.40 38.52
N LYS A 213 22.08 7.91 38.32
CA LYS A 213 21.00 7.82 39.31
C LYS A 213 20.57 6.37 39.60
N VAL A 214 20.45 5.52 38.56
CA VAL A 214 20.01 4.12 38.70
C VAL A 214 21.03 3.27 39.45
N PHE A 215 22.32 3.54 39.25
CA PHE A 215 23.41 2.78 39.88
C PHE A 215 23.98 3.45 41.15
N ALA A 216 23.41 4.59 41.57
CA ALA A 216 23.87 5.37 42.75
C ALA A 216 25.36 5.68 42.72
N LEU A 217 25.88 6.16 41.60
CA LEU A 217 27.29 6.47 41.33
C LEU A 217 27.56 7.97 41.48
#